data_599b5fd8574e96d657154d9afbe9ac0d
#
_entry.id   599b5fd8574e96d657154d9afbe9ac0d
#
_cell.length_a   1.000
_cell.length_b   1.000
_cell.length_c   1.000
_cell.angle_alpha   90.00
_cell.angle_beta   90.00
_cell.angle_gamma   90.00
#
_symmetry.space_group_name_H-M   'P 1'
#
loop_
_entity.id
_entity.type
_entity.pdbx_description
1 polymer ?
#
loop_
_entity_poly.entity_id
_entity_poly.type
_entity_poly.pdbx_seq_one_letter_code
_entity_poly.pdbx_strand_id
1 'polypeptide(L)'
;MNTEKNAKMICFDMDGTLGATYSVDNWLSKLRAEDPSPYEDAAPMWDMELLNYVCELLRAAGWEINIITWLSKNSSEEYKDAVREAKRAWLEKWGFIYDHFHGVQYGATKADSVRDRAKNAILIDDNEKVRAGWHLGETIDPTQTNVIEELLRLLMKGE
;
A
#
# COMPACT_ATOMS: atom_id res chain seq x y z
N MET A 1 17.48 4.70 -24.78
CA MET A 1 16.63 4.95 -23.60
C MET A 1 17.19 4.22 -22.40
N ASN A 2 17.41 4.96 -21.35
CA ASN A 2 17.96 4.40 -20.12
C ASN A 2 16.91 3.60 -19.37
N THR A 3 17.21 2.32 -19.09
CA THR A 3 16.33 1.43 -18.35
C THR A 3 16.90 1.09 -16.98
N GLU A 4 17.86 1.87 -16.49
CA GLU A 4 18.44 1.63 -15.18
C GLU A 4 17.41 1.72 -14.07
N LYS A 5 17.54 0.78 -13.13
CA LYS A 5 16.74 0.79 -11.91
C LYS A 5 17.37 1.78 -10.95
N ASN A 6 16.71 2.89 -10.73
CA ASN A 6 17.28 3.98 -9.96
C ASN A 6 16.42 4.46 -8.79
N ALA A 7 15.24 3.90 -8.61
CA ALA A 7 14.35 4.34 -7.54
C ALA A 7 14.46 3.45 -6.31
N LYS A 8 14.72 4.05 -5.16
CA LYS A 8 14.51 3.37 -3.88
C LYS A 8 13.12 3.77 -3.40
N MET A 9 12.32 2.78 -3.02
CA MET A 9 10.91 3.03 -2.77
C MET A 9 10.36 2.24 -1.59
N ILE A 10 9.35 2.82 -0.98
CA ILE A 10 8.52 2.15 0.02
C ILE A 10 7.19 1.86 -0.66
N CYS A 11 6.76 0.61 -0.65
CA CYS A 11 5.52 0.18 -1.29
C CYS A 11 4.56 -0.30 -0.21
N PHE A 12 3.39 0.34 -0.15
CA PHE A 12 2.37 0.01 0.84
C PHE A 12 1.21 -0.74 0.19
N ASP A 13 0.84 -1.86 0.78
CA ASP A 13 -0.49 -2.43 0.61
C ASP A 13 -1.51 -1.56 1.36
N MET A 14 -2.80 -1.71 1.09
CA MET A 14 -3.83 -0.92 1.77
C MET A 14 -4.65 -1.74 2.77
N ASP A 15 -5.38 -2.76 2.28
CA ASP A 15 -6.31 -3.50 3.14
C ASP A 15 -5.56 -4.36 4.16
N GLY A 16 -5.78 -4.08 5.44
CA GLY A 16 -5.07 -4.77 6.52
C GLY A 16 -3.66 -4.25 6.77
N THR A 17 -3.25 -3.20 6.06
CA THR A 17 -1.93 -2.57 6.21
C THR A 17 -2.06 -1.10 6.59
N LEU A 18 -2.78 -0.32 5.82
CA LEU A 18 -3.07 1.09 6.13
C LEU A 18 -4.48 1.24 6.70
N GLY A 19 -5.46 0.60 6.09
CA GLY A 19 -6.85 0.67 6.48
C GLY A 19 -7.35 -0.66 7.03
N ALA A 20 -8.13 -0.60 8.09
CA ALA A 20 -8.69 -1.78 8.75
C ALA A 20 -9.98 -2.24 8.04
N THR A 21 -9.86 -2.54 6.75
CA THR A 21 -11.00 -2.93 5.89
C THR A 21 -11.75 -4.14 6.45
N TYR A 22 -11.00 -5.11 6.96
CA TYR A 22 -11.59 -6.36 7.48
C TYR A 22 -12.24 -6.21 8.85
N SER A 23 -12.13 -5.04 9.45
CA SER A 23 -12.82 -4.70 10.70
C SER A 23 -14.12 -3.92 10.46
N VAL A 24 -14.43 -3.59 9.21
CA VAL A 24 -15.70 -2.95 8.86
C VAL A 24 -16.82 -3.97 9.01
N ASP A 25 -17.90 -3.59 9.67
CA ASP A 25 -19.06 -4.47 9.86
C ASP A 25 -19.60 -4.95 8.50
N ASN A 26 -19.78 -6.28 8.38
CA ASN A 26 -20.31 -6.90 7.17
C ASN A 26 -19.46 -6.67 5.92
N TRP A 27 -18.15 -6.47 6.08
CA TRP A 27 -17.29 -6.16 4.94
C TRP A 27 -17.38 -7.19 3.81
N LEU A 28 -17.43 -8.48 4.16
CA LEU A 28 -17.46 -9.54 3.15
C LEU A 28 -18.77 -9.55 2.37
N SER A 29 -19.91 -9.43 3.06
CA SER A 29 -21.21 -9.40 2.38
C SER A 29 -21.36 -8.14 1.53
N LYS A 30 -20.78 -7.02 1.97
CA LYS A 30 -20.79 -5.78 1.18
C LYS A 30 -19.95 -5.94 -0.09
N LEU A 31 -18.78 -6.56 0.01
CA LEU A 31 -17.95 -6.83 -1.16
C LEU A 31 -18.67 -7.74 -2.15
N ARG A 32 -19.32 -8.79 -1.65
CA ARG A 32 -20.08 -9.71 -2.49
C ARG A 32 -21.26 -9.03 -3.17
N ALA A 33 -21.81 -8.01 -2.53
CA ALA A 33 -22.89 -7.19 -3.10
C ALA A 33 -22.37 -6.06 -3.99
N GLU A 34 -21.07 -6.01 -4.24
CA GLU A 34 -20.42 -4.96 -5.01
C GLU A 34 -20.65 -3.56 -4.41
N ASP A 35 -20.53 -3.48 -3.08
CA ASP A 35 -20.63 -2.23 -2.32
C ASP A 35 -19.19 -1.80 -1.94
N PRO A 36 -18.71 -0.63 -2.41
CA PRO A 36 -17.33 -0.20 -2.11
C PRO A 36 -17.16 0.42 -0.73
N SER A 37 -18.22 0.54 0.06
CA SER A 37 -18.16 1.25 1.34
C SER A 37 -17.14 0.71 2.33
N PRO A 38 -16.81 -0.61 2.39
CA PRO A 38 -15.77 -1.07 3.30
C PRO A 38 -14.42 -0.40 3.06
N TYR A 39 -14.11 -0.06 1.82
CA TYR A 39 -12.86 0.64 1.48
C TYR A 39 -12.89 2.11 1.86
N GLU A 40 -14.07 2.72 1.82
CA GLU A 40 -14.26 4.11 2.21
C GLU A 40 -14.29 4.30 3.73
N ASP A 41 -14.90 3.34 4.42
CA ASP A 41 -15.22 3.45 5.85
C ASP A 41 -14.14 2.87 6.77
N ALA A 42 -13.14 2.21 6.21
CA ALA A 42 -12.09 1.59 7.00
C ALA A 42 -11.40 2.62 7.91
N ALA A 43 -11.25 2.26 9.19
CA ALA A 43 -10.47 3.09 10.09
C ALA A 43 -8.98 2.95 9.76
N PRO A 44 -8.18 4.01 9.91
CA PRO A 44 -6.74 3.87 9.73
C PRO A 44 -6.14 3.00 10.84
N MET A 45 -5.11 2.24 10.48
CA MET A 45 -4.42 1.33 11.41
C MET A 45 -3.29 2.03 12.16
N TRP A 46 -2.92 3.23 11.75
CA TRP A 46 -1.81 4.00 12.30
C TRP A 46 -2.25 5.42 12.59
N ASP A 47 -1.44 6.14 13.38
CA ASP A 47 -1.56 7.58 13.50
C ASP A 47 -1.18 8.18 12.15
N MET A 48 -2.16 8.56 11.35
CA MET A 48 -1.94 9.01 9.99
C MET A 48 -1.18 10.32 9.91
N GLU A 49 -1.36 11.21 10.89
CA GLU A 49 -0.59 12.44 10.92
C GLU A 49 0.90 12.14 11.07
N LEU A 50 1.22 11.24 11.99
CA LEU A 50 2.62 10.83 12.21
C LEU A 50 3.18 10.05 11.04
N LEU A 51 2.40 9.11 10.50
CA LEU A 51 2.84 8.32 9.34
C LEU A 51 3.11 9.23 8.14
N ASN A 52 2.23 10.18 7.88
CA ASN A 52 2.40 11.13 6.78
C ASN A 52 3.66 11.96 6.96
N TYR A 53 3.92 12.41 8.18
CA TYR A 53 5.13 13.17 8.48
C TYR A 53 6.39 12.34 8.20
N VAL A 54 6.43 11.10 8.66
CA VAL A 54 7.57 10.20 8.42
C VAL A 54 7.75 9.92 6.93
N CYS A 55 6.67 9.71 6.20
CA CYS A 55 6.73 9.50 4.75
C CYS A 55 7.28 10.74 4.03
N GLU A 56 6.93 11.93 4.49
CA GLU A 56 7.48 13.17 3.93
C GLU A 56 8.99 13.27 4.15
N LEU A 57 9.46 12.89 5.35
CA LEU A 57 10.89 12.84 5.62
C LEU A 57 11.60 11.83 4.74
N LEU A 58 10.99 10.67 4.50
CA LEU A 58 11.54 9.66 3.61
C LEU A 58 11.62 10.18 2.17
N ARG A 59 10.59 10.86 1.70
CA ARG A 59 10.60 11.45 0.37
C ARG A 59 11.71 12.49 0.23
N ALA A 60 11.90 13.31 1.25
CA ALA A 60 13.00 14.29 1.29
C ALA A 60 14.38 13.61 1.27
N ALA A 61 14.46 12.39 1.80
CA ALA A 61 15.68 11.59 1.80
C ALA A 61 15.86 10.76 0.52
N GLY A 62 14.98 10.95 -0.46
CA GLY A 62 15.10 10.31 -1.77
C GLY A 62 14.28 9.04 -1.95
N TRP A 63 13.42 8.69 -1.00
CA TRP A 63 12.53 7.54 -1.14
C TRP A 63 11.25 7.92 -1.87
N GLU A 64 10.85 7.06 -2.78
CA GLU A 64 9.56 7.17 -3.46
C GLU A 64 8.51 6.41 -2.65
N ILE A 65 7.32 6.95 -2.54
CA ILE A 65 6.21 6.30 -1.83
C ILE A 65 5.23 5.77 -2.85
N ASN A 66 5.00 4.47 -2.83
CA ASN A 66 4.09 3.80 -3.75
C ASN A 66 2.99 3.07 -2.99
N ILE A 67 1.82 3.02 -3.61
CA ILE A 67 0.72 2.15 -3.19
C ILE A 67 0.64 1.02 -4.21
N ILE A 68 0.61 -0.22 -3.75
CA ILE A 68 0.34 -1.38 -4.60
C ILE A 68 -0.74 -2.20 -3.91
N THR A 69 -1.94 -2.14 -4.43
CA THR A 69 -3.10 -2.76 -3.82
C THR A 69 -3.88 -3.61 -4.82
N TRP A 70 -4.35 -4.77 -4.35
CA TRP A 70 -5.22 -5.60 -5.17
C TRP A 70 -6.63 -4.99 -5.18
N LEU A 71 -7.26 -5.01 -6.34
CA LEU A 71 -8.66 -4.67 -6.47
C LEU A 71 -9.52 -5.89 -6.11
N SER A 72 -10.84 -5.77 -6.22
CA SER A 72 -11.74 -6.83 -5.78
C SER A 72 -11.64 -8.10 -6.63
N LYS A 73 -11.91 -9.23 -5.97
CA LYS A 73 -11.87 -10.55 -6.57
C LYS A 73 -13.23 -10.90 -7.21
N ASN A 74 -13.21 -11.50 -8.41
CA ASN A 74 -14.42 -12.02 -9.06
C ASN A 74 -15.56 -11.01 -9.14
N SER A 75 -15.25 -9.78 -9.51
CA SER A 75 -16.22 -8.70 -9.57
C SER A 75 -16.28 -8.06 -10.95
N SER A 76 -17.29 -7.24 -11.18
CA SER A 76 -17.43 -6.49 -12.41
C SER A 76 -16.32 -5.46 -12.56
N GLU A 77 -16.05 -5.05 -13.79
CA GLU A 77 -15.08 -3.96 -14.05
C GLU A 77 -15.57 -2.65 -13.44
N GLU A 78 -16.89 -2.42 -13.43
CA GLU A 78 -17.47 -1.25 -12.79
C GLU A 78 -17.16 -1.21 -11.29
N TYR A 79 -17.28 -2.36 -10.62
CA TYR A 79 -16.94 -2.43 -9.19
C TYR A 79 -15.46 -2.24 -8.95
N LYS A 80 -14.61 -2.82 -9.79
CA LYS A 80 -13.15 -2.62 -9.66
C LYS A 80 -12.80 -1.15 -9.78
N ASP A 81 -13.44 -0.42 -10.68
CA ASP A 81 -13.24 1.03 -10.81
C ASP A 81 -13.73 1.77 -9.57
N ALA A 82 -14.89 1.36 -9.04
CA ALA A 82 -15.42 1.96 -7.81
C ALA A 82 -14.49 1.69 -6.62
N VAL A 83 -13.93 0.51 -6.53
CA VAL A 83 -12.94 0.16 -5.49
C VAL A 83 -11.70 1.01 -5.62
N ARG A 84 -11.19 1.17 -6.84
CA ARG A 84 -10.02 2.02 -7.09
C ARG A 84 -10.26 3.46 -6.62
N GLU A 85 -11.41 4.01 -6.97
CA GLU A 85 -11.76 5.37 -6.57
C GLU A 85 -11.97 5.48 -5.06
N ALA A 86 -12.61 4.48 -4.44
CA ALA A 86 -12.80 4.46 -3.00
C ALA A 86 -11.46 4.45 -2.25
N LYS A 87 -10.50 3.67 -2.73
CA LYS A 87 -9.17 3.60 -2.13
C LYS A 87 -8.41 4.91 -2.29
N ARG A 88 -8.49 5.53 -3.44
CA ARG A 88 -7.87 6.85 -3.66
C ARG A 88 -8.51 7.92 -2.78
N ALA A 89 -9.84 7.91 -2.67
CA ALA A 89 -10.55 8.83 -1.80
C ALA A 89 -10.16 8.66 -0.33
N TRP A 90 -9.96 7.43 0.10
CA TRP A 90 -9.51 7.13 1.45
C TRP A 90 -8.13 7.72 1.72
N LEU A 91 -7.19 7.54 0.79
CA LEU A 91 -5.86 8.11 0.93
C LEU A 91 -5.91 9.63 1.01
N GLU A 92 -6.72 10.27 0.18
CA GLU A 92 -6.90 11.72 0.20
C GLU A 92 -7.52 12.19 1.51
N LYS A 93 -8.55 11.50 1.98
CA LYS A 93 -9.23 11.81 3.24
C LYS A 93 -8.26 11.85 4.42
N TRP A 94 -7.30 10.92 4.45
CA TRP A 94 -6.34 10.82 5.55
C TRP A 94 -5.02 11.53 5.25
N GLY A 95 -4.96 12.28 4.14
CA GLY A 95 -3.81 13.10 3.79
C GLY A 95 -2.57 12.34 3.37
N PHE A 96 -2.72 11.04 3.02
CA PHE A 96 -1.58 10.23 2.63
C PHE A 96 -1.10 10.61 1.23
N ILE A 97 0.14 11.10 1.14
CA ILE A 97 0.74 11.52 -0.12
C ILE A 97 1.59 10.37 -0.66
N TYR A 98 1.38 10.03 -1.91
CA TYR A 98 2.12 8.97 -2.59
C TYR A 98 2.54 9.47 -3.98
N ASP A 99 3.59 8.87 -4.51
CA ASP A 99 4.10 9.21 -5.84
C ASP A 99 3.38 8.43 -6.94
N HIS A 100 3.08 7.15 -6.68
CA HIS A 100 2.39 6.29 -7.64
C HIS A 100 1.37 5.40 -6.94
N PHE A 101 0.23 5.22 -7.60
CA PHE A 101 -0.83 4.33 -7.15
C PHE A 101 -1.00 3.20 -8.16
N HIS A 102 -0.86 1.96 -7.70
CA HIS A 102 -1.04 0.77 -8.52
C HIS A 102 -2.21 -0.04 -7.96
N GLY A 103 -3.38 0.13 -8.55
CA GLY A 103 -4.53 -0.73 -8.29
C GLY A 103 -4.48 -1.87 -9.29
N VAL A 104 -4.12 -3.06 -8.85
CA VAL A 104 -3.87 -4.19 -9.74
C VAL A 104 -4.88 -5.30 -9.52
N GLN A 105 -5.01 -6.19 -10.50
CA GLN A 105 -5.93 -7.29 -10.44
C GLN A 105 -5.65 -8.17 -9.22
N TYR A 106 -6.70 -8.66 -8.58
CA TYR A 106 -6.57 -9.56 -7.44
C TYR A 106 -5.70 -10.77 -7.81
N GLY A 107 -4.71 -11.02 -6.97
CA GLY A 107 -3.78 -12.13 -7.19
C GLY A 107 -2.60 -11.83 -8.10
N ALA A 108 -2.56 -10.65 -8.72
CA ALA A 108 -1.42 -10.25 -9.54
C ALA A 108 -0.15 -10.14 -8.69
N THR A 109 0.99 -10.44 -9.29
CA THR A 109 2.29 -10.29 -8.64
C THR A 109 2.59 -8.82 -8.45
N LYS A 110 2.58 -8.36 -7.21
CA LYS A 110 2.75 -6.94 -6.89
C LYS A 110 4.09 -6.37 -7.35
N ALA A 111 5.14 -7.18 -7.32
CA ALA A 111 6.46 -6.77 -7.74
C ALA A 111 6.50 -6.31 -9.20
N ASP A 112 5.63 -6.86 -10.05
CA ASP A 112 5.59 -6.50 -11.46
C ASP A 112 5.28 -5.02 -11.69
N SER A 113 4.56 -4.39 -10.74
CA SER A 113 4.19 -2.98 -10.87
C SER A 113 5.40 -2.03 -10.83
N VAL A 114 6.46 -2.42 -10.16
CA VAL A 114 7.61 -1.53 -9.91
C VAL A 114 8.96 -2.15 -10.31
N ARG A 115 8.97 -3.40 -10.75
CA ARG A 115 10.22 -4.14 -11.04
C ARG A 115 11.17 -3.37 -11.94
N ASP A 116 10.65 -2.72 -12.95
CA ASP A 116 11.49 -2.03 -13.95
C ASP A 116 12.19 -0.79 -13.39
N ARG A 117 11.64 -0.20 -12.32
CA ARG A 117 12.16 1.04 -11.75
C ARG A 117 12.89 0.85 -10.42
N ALA A 118 12.64 -0.26 -9.75
CA ALA A 118 13.10 -0.45 -8.39
C ALA A 118 14.58 -0.78 -8.31
N LYS A 119 15.35 0.08 -7.68
CA LYS A 119 16.72 -0.22 -7.27
C LYS A 119 16.68 -0.97 -5.92
N ASN A 120 15.83 -0.51 -5.03
CA ASN A 120 15.57 -1.12 -3.73
C ASN A 120 14.12 -0.79 -3.37
N ALA A 121 13.30 -1.80 -3.16
CA ALA A 121 11.89 -1.61 -2.86
C ALA A 121 11.52 -2.40 -1.61
N ILE A 122 11.08 -1.69 -0.59
CA ILE A 122 10.60 -2.27 0.67
C ILE A 122 9.09 -2.41 0.56
N LEU A 123 8.58 -3.62 0.80
CA LEU A 123 7.14 -3.87 0.77
C LEU A 123 6.60 -3.96 2.19
N ILE A 124 5.51 -3.23 2.44
CA ILE A 124 4.75 -3.33 3.70
C ILE A 124 3.40 -3.93 3.33
N ASP A 125 3.16 -5.15 3.77
CA ASP A 125 1.99 -5.94 3.38
C ASP A 125 1.67 -6.97 4.45
N ASP A 126 0.41 -7.10 4.83
CA ASP A 126 -0.03 -8.07 5.85
C ASP A 126 -0.11 -9.50 5.33
N ASN A 127 -0.06 -9.69 4.03
CA ASN A 127 -0.22 -11.00 3.40
C ASN A 127 1.13 -11.73 3.32
N GLU A 128 1.23 -12.84 4.03
CA GLU A 128 2.46 -13.63 4.09
C GLU A 128 2.92 -14.12 2.72
N LYS A 129 1.98 -14.57 1.88
CA LYS A 129 2.33 -15.08 0.54
C LYS A 129 2.85 -13.97 -0.37
N VAL A 130 2.28 -12.78 -0.25
CA VAL A 130 2.74 -11.62 -1.02
C VAL A 130 4.16 -11.26 -0.58
N ARG A 131 4.41 -11.21 0.73
CA ARG A 131 5.76 -10.94 1.22
C ARG A 131 6.76 -12.00 0.75
N ALA A 132 6.38 -13.27 0.82
CA ALA A 132 7.26 -14.37 0.39
C ALA A 132 7.62 -14.29 -1.10
N GLY A 133 6.72 -13.74 -1.91
CA GLY A 133 6.96 -13.57 -3.34
C GLY A 133 7.65 -12.27 -3.73
N TRP A 134 7.99 -11.43 -2.75
CA TRP A 134 8.63 -10.14 -3.02
C TRP A 134 10.15 -10.30 -2.95
N HIS A 135 10.83 -10.03 -4.06
CA HIS A 135 12.29 -10.20 -4.16
C HIS A 135 13.01 -8.91 -4.54
N LEU A 136 12.35 -7.76 -4.40
CA LEU A 136 12.93 -6.46 -4.78
C LEU A 136 13.60 -5.74 -3.61
N GLY A 137 13.49 -6.29 -2.41
CA GLY A 137 14.06 -5.73 -1.19
C GLY A 137 13.45 -6.38 0.03
N GLU A 138 13.56 -5.70 1.17
CA GLU A 138 13.03 -6.19 2.43
C GLU A 138 11.50 -6.11 2.46
N THR A 139 10.90 -6.87 3.38
CA THR A 139 9.46 -6.81 3.63
C THR A 139 9.21 -6.50 5.10
N ILE A 140 8.08 -5.85 5.36
CA ILE A 140 7.63 -5.53 6.71
C ILE A 140 6.23 -6.10 6.89
N ASP A 141 6.03 -6.85 7.96
CA ASP A 141 4.70 -7.36 8.34
C ASP A 141 4.09 -6.37 9.32
N PRO A 142 3.05 -5.62 8.91
CA PRO A 142 2.44 -4.61 9.77
C PRO A 142 1.68 -5.19 10.95
N THR A 143 1.43 -6.50 10.96
CA THR A 143 0.76 -7.17 12.07
C THR A 143 1.73 -7.56 13.18
N GLN A 144 3.03 -7.59 12.90
CA GLN A 144 4.07 -8.03 13.83
C GLN A 144 4.98 -6.91 14.28
N THR A 145 5.00 -5.79 13.57
CA THR A 145 5.88 -4.66 13.87
C THR A 145 5.13 -3.35 13.77
N ASN A 146 5.66 -2.32 14.43
CA ASN A 146 5.14 -0.98 14.27
C ASN A 146 5.76 -0.36 13.01
N VAL A 147 4.94 -0.11 12.01
CA VAL A 147 5.40 0.39 10.72
C VAL A 147 6.10 1.73 10.85
N ILE A 148 5.57 2.64 11.67
CA ILE A 148 6.15 3.96 11.86
C ILE A 148 7.55 3.85 12.45
N GLU A 149 7.73 2.98 13.44
CA GLU A 149 9.05 2.75 14.05
C GLU A 149 10.04 2.18 13.03
N GLU A 150 9.58 1.24 12.20
CA GLU A 150 10.45 0.66 11.17
C GLU A 150 10.89 1.71 10.15
N LEU A 151 9.98 2.58 9.75
CA LEU A 151 10.31 3.66 8.81
C LEU A 151 11.24 4.69 9.44
N LEU A 152 11.08 4.98 10.73
CA LEU A 152 12.01 5.86 11.45
C LEU A 152 13.40 5.24 11.52
N ARG A 153 13.51 3.94 11.74
CA ARG A 153 14.82 3.25 11.72
C ARG A 153 15.48 3.40 10.37
N LEU A 154 14.70 3.29 9.30
CA LEU A 154 15.22 3.46 7.94
C LEU A 154 15.81 4.86 7.74
N LEU A 155 15.12 5.88 8.22
CA LEU A 155 15.62 7.26 8.19
C LEU A 155 16.91 7.42 8.98
N MET A 156 16.99 6.76 10.13
CA MET A 156 18.17 6.85 11.01
C MET A 156 19.40 6.17 10.42
N LYS A 157 19.21 5.22 9.52
CA LYS A 157 20.33 4.59 8.80
C LYS A 157 20.96 5.50 7.75
N GLY A 158 20.31 6.61 7.40
CA GLY A 158 20.82 7.55 6.42
C GLY A 158 20.79 7.05 4.99
N GLU A 159 19.91 6.13 4.68
CA GLU A 159 19.81 5.57 3.32
C GLU A 159 18.55 5.95 2.59
#